data_5e6e34ca8609a654d5e926aa10f0ff85
#
_entry.id   5e6e34ca8609a654d5e926aa10f0ff85
#
_cell.length_a   1.000
_cell.length_b   1.000
_cell.length_c   1.000
_cell.angle_alpha   90.00
_cell.angle_beta   90.00
_cell.angle_gamma   90.00
#
_symmetry.space_group_name_H-M   'P 1'
#
loop_
_entity.id
_entity.type
_entity.pdbx_description
1 polymer ?
#
loop_
_entity_poly.entity_id
_entity_poly.type
_entity_poly.pdbx_seq_one_letter_code
_entity_poly.pdbx_strand_id
1 'polypeptide(L)'
;LPTDEFHFCGFLPVKSGQRAKRLAKLLDLPGTLALYESPYRITKLLGELAELARAREVVLARELTKKFEQIQRGTAAELLESYGEKKPKGEFVVLVGQALGSAGKQSADEMN
;
A
#
# COMPACT_ATOMS: atom_id res chain seq x y z
N LEU A 1 5.45 10.92 -1.72
CA LEU A 1 4.24 10.61 -2.48
C LEU A 1 3.48 11.88 -2.81
N PRO A 2 2.82 11.93 -3.96
CA PRO A 2 2.00 13.08 -4.26
C PRO A 2 0.84 13.19 -3.27
N THR A 3 0.47 14.38 -2.94
CA THR A 3 -0.60 14.60 -2.00
C THR A 3 -1.74 15.44 -2.55
N ASP A 4 -1.81 15.57 -3.87
CA ASP A 4 -2.88 16.34 -4.46
C ASP A 4 -4.23 15.74 -4.14
N GLU A 5 -4.32 14.44 -4.11
CA GLU A 5 -5.51 13.76 -3.68
C GLU A 5 -5.13 12.65 -2.74
N PHE A 6 -5.89 12.52 -1.68
CA PHE A 6 -5.57 11.58 -0.64
C PHE A 6 -6.87 10.99 -0.14
N HIS A 7 -6.98 9.68 -0.20
CA HIS A 7 -8.19 8.98 0.21
C HIS A 7 -7.91 8.11 1.41
N PHE A 8 -8.53 8.43 2.52
CA PHE A 8 -8.34 7.64 3.73
C PHE A 8 -9.44 6.59 3.78
N CYS A 9 -9.08 5.34 3.67
CA CYS A 9 -10.02 4.26 3.48
C CYS A 9 -10.21 3.35 4.69
N GLY A 10 -9.37 3.50 5.70
CA GLY A 10 -9.50 2.66 6.89
C GLY A 10 -9.13 1.22 6.61
N PHE A 11 -9.84 0.30 7.25
CA PHE A 11 -9.55 -1.13 7.10
C PHE A 11 -10.34 -1.72 5.95
N LEU A 12 -9.72 -2.67 5.26
CA LEU A 12 -10.43 -3.43 4.25
C LEU A 12 -11.29 -4.50 4.93
N PRO A 13 -12.32 -5.00 4.25
CA PRO A 13 -13.09 -6.10 4.81
C PRO A 13 -12.22 -7.32 5.08
N VAL A 14 -12.64 -8.17 6.00
CA VAL A 14 -11.88 -9.36 6.36
C VAL A 14 -12.03 -10.47 5.34
N LYS A 15 -13.21 -10.65 4.79
CA LYS A 15 -13.46 -11.74 3.84
C LYS A 15 -12.72 -11.51 2.54
N SER A 16 -12.01 -12.54 2.08
CA SER A 16 -11.13 -12.40 0.92
C SER A 16 -11.79 -11.86 -0.33
N GLY A 17 -12.97 -12.34 -0.67
CA GLY A 17 -13.65 -11.87 -1.86
C GLY A 17 -14.02 -10.39 -1.77
N GLN A 18 -14.49 -9.98 -0.60
CA GLN A 18 -14.85 -8.59 -0.39
C GLN A 18 -13.63 -7.70 -0.35
N ARG A 19 -12.52 -8.21 0.22
CA ARG A 19 -11.27 -7.46 0.24
C ARG A 19 -10.80 -7.16 -1.17
N ALA A 20 -10.77 -8.18 -2.02
CA ALA A 20 -10.27 -8.01 -3.37
C ALA A 20 -11.11 -7.00 -4.15
N LYS A 21 -12.43 -7.10 -4.04
CA LYS A 21 -13.31 -6.17 -4.72
C LYS A 21 -13.13 -4.75 -4.24
N ARG A 22 -13.08 -4.59 -2.93
CA ARG A 22 -12.95 -3.26 -2.36
C ARG A 22 -11.60 -2.65 -2.74
N LEU A 23 -10.54 -3.44 -2.66
CA LEU A 23 -9.21 -2.95 -2.98
C LEU A 23 -9.13 -2.55 -4.45
N ALA A 24 -9.69 -3.35 -5.35
CA ALA A 24 -9.66 -3.00 -6.76
C ALA A 24 -10.37 -1.68 -7.02
N LYS A 25 -11.50 -1.44 -6.37
CA LYS A 25 -12.21 -0.18 -6.54
C LYS A 25 -11.40 0.99 -6.00
N LEU A 26 -10.78 0.81 -4.84
CA LEU A 26 -9.99 1.88 -4.26
C LEU A 26 -8.78 2.21 -5.11
N LEU A 27 -8.18 1.21 -5.72
CA LEU A 27 -7.02 1.45 -6.57
C LEU A 27 -7.36 2.20 -7.84
N ASP A 28 -8.61 2.24 -8.22
CA ASP A 28 -9.03 3.04 -9.38
C ASP A 28 -9.17 4.52 -9.03
N LEU A 29 -9.18 4.87 -7.77
CA LEU A 29 -9.29 6.28 -7.39
C LEU A 29 -7.97 6.99 -7.68
N PRO A 30 -8.02 8.26 -8.06
CA PRO A 30 -6.78 9.00 -8.26
C PRO A 30 -6.15 9.32 -6.92
N GLY A 31 -4.86 9.57 -6.93
CA GLY A 31 -4.16 10.02 -5.75
C GLY A 31 -3.63 8.89 -4.89
N THR A 32 -3.37 9.21 -3.66
CA THR A 32 -2.77 8.28 -2.71
C THR A 32 -3.84 7.69 -1.81
N LEU A 33 -3.79 6.38 -1.62
CA LEU A 33 -4.70 5.70 -0.69
C LEU A 33 -4.01 5.52 0.64
N ALA A 34 -4.76 5.67 1.72
CA ALA A 34 -4.25 5.36 3.05
C ALA A 34 -5.14 4.30 3.66
N LEU A 35 -4.53 3.20 4.06
CA LEU A 35 -5.24 2.06 4.62
C LEU A 35 -4.64 1.72 5.97
N TYR A 36 -5.46 1.21 6.88
CA TYR A 36 -4.96 0.58 8.10
C TYR A 36 -4.87 -0.92 7.87
N GLU A 37 -3.89 -1.56 8.47
CA GLU A 37 -3.85 -3.02 8.42
C GLU A 37 -3.22 -3.57 9.70
N SER A 38 -3.70 -4.74 10.10
CA SER A 38 -3.19 -5.39 11.29
C SER A 38 -1.92 -6.15 10.99
N PRO A 39 -1.13 -6.46 12.02
CA PRO A 39 0.08 -7.25 11.78
C PRO A 39 -0.23 -8.66 11.28
N TYR A 40 -1.45 -9.14 11.52
CA TYR A 40 -1.82 -10.48 11.07
C TYR A 40 -2.13 -10.52 9.58
N ARG A 41 -2.47 -9.39 8.98
CA ARG A 41 -2.86 -9.36 7.58
C ARG A 41 -1.98 -8.49 6.69
N ILE A 42 -0.93 -7.91 7.25
CA ILE A 42 -0.11 -7.01 6.44
C ILE A 42 0.56 -7.73 5.28
N THR A 43 1.02 -8.97 5.48
CA THR A 43 1.66 -9.68 4.39
C THR A 43 0.62 -10.07 3.33
N LYS A 44 -0.60 -10.36 3.74
CA LYS A 44 -1.67 -10.64 2.79
C LYS A 44 -1.96 -9.39 1.95
N LEU A 45 -2.04 -8.23 2.60
CA LEU A 45 -2.29 -6.99 1.87
C LEU A 45 -1.16 -6.69 0.89
N LEU A 46 0.08 -6.89 1.31
CA LEU A 46 1.20 -6.64 0.40
C LEU A 46 1.15 -7.59 -0.80
N GLY A 47 0.76 -8.84 -0.59
CA GLY A 47 0.59 -9.77 -1.69
C GLY A 47 -0.51 -9.32 -2.65
N GLU A 48 -1.63 -8.83 -2.12
CA GLU A 48 -2.71 -8.33 -2.94
C GLU A 48 -2.26 -7.10 -3.74
N LEU A 49 -1.52 -6.20 -3.10
CA LEU A 49 -1.02 -5.02 -3.79
C LEU A 49 0.04 -5.37 -4.82
N ALA A 50 0.84 -6.39 -4.56
CA ALA A 50 1.86 -6.82 -5.52
C ALA A 50 1.21 -7.31 -6.81
N GLU A 51 0.01 -7.87 -6.72
CA GLU A 51 -0.69 -8.30 -7.91
C GLU A 51 -1.46 -7.18 -8.58
N LEU A 52 -2.13 -6.35 -7.80
CA LEU A 52 -3.05 -5.36 -8.34
C LEU A 52 -2.41 -4.02 -8.59
N ALA A 53 -1.31 -3.72 -7.96
CA ALA A 53 -0.69 -2.39 -8.03
C ALA A 53 0.82 -2.51 -8.01
N ARG A 54 1.36 -3.39 -8.85
CA ARG A 54 2.77 -3.78 -8.78
C ARG A 54 3.75 -2.63 -9.01
N ALA A 55 3.38 -1.63 -9.75
CA ALA A 55 4.30 -0.54 -10.06
C ALA A 55 4.12 0.67 -9.15
N ARG A 56 3.21 0.61 -8.21
CA ARG A 56 2.94 1.77 -7.37
C ARG A 56 3.84 1.75 -6.15
N GLU A 57 4.22 2.94 -5.70
CA GLU A 57 5.01 3.06 -4.49
C GLU A 57 4.13 2.81 -3.28
N VAL A 58 4.62 2.04 -2.34
CA VAL A 58 3.93 1.75 -1.09
C VAL A 58 4.82 2.22 0.05
N VAL A 59 4.22 2.89 1.01
CA VAL A 59 4.92 3.32 2.21
C VAL A 59 4.22 2.65 3.39
N LEU A 60 4.99 1.95 4.20
CA LEU A 60 4.47 1.33 5.42
C LEU A 60 4.99 2.11 6.60
N ALA A 61 4.07 2.56 7.45
CA ALA A 61 4.44 3.16 8.71
C ALA A 61 3.96 2.21 9.79
N ARG A 62 4.89 1.67 10.56
CA ARG A 62 4.55 0.68 11.57
C ARG A 62 4.61 1.30 12.95
N GLU A 63 3.55 1.13 13.70
CA GLU A 63 3.47 1.63 15.05
C GLU A 63 3.88 0.54 16.02
N LEU A 64 4.86 0.85 16.87
CA LEU A 64 5.23 -0.01 17.97
C LEU A 64 5.14 0.88 19.18
N THR A 65 4.61 0.42 20.26
CA THR A 65 4.52 1.16 21.52
C THR A 65 3.98 2.59 21.34
N LYS A 66 2.93 2.71 20.55
CA LYS A 66 2.20 3.97 20.34
C LYS A 66 2.99 5.04 19.63
N LYS A 67 4.03 4.66 18.90
CA LYS A 67 4.78 5.56 18.04
C LYS A 67 5.01 4.87 16.73
N PHE A 68 5.16 5.64 15.66
CA PHE A 68 5.57 5.06 14.39
C PHE A 68 7.08 4.96 14.43
N GLU A 69 7.58 3.77 14.66
CA GLU A 69 9.01 3.55 14.84
C GLU A 69 9.69 3.01 13.63
N GLN A 70 8.96 2.70 12.58
CA GLN A 70 9.58 2.19 11.38
C GLN A 70 8.79 2.65 10.17
N ILE A 71 9.47 3.24 9.21
CA ILE A 71 8.85 3.63 7.96
C ILE A 71 9.65 2.98 6.85
N GLN A 72 8.96 2.26 5.97
CA GLN A 72 9.58 1.56 4.86
C GLN A 72 8.86 1.98 3.59
N ARG A 73 9.58 2.03 2.48
CA ARG A 73 8.97 2.33 1.21
C ARG A 73 9.57 1.47 0.12
N GLY A 74 8.79 1.23 -0.91
CA GLY A 74 9.18 0.39 -2.03
C GLY A 74 7.92 -0.05 -2.74
N THR A 75 8.07 -1.01 -3.66
CA THR A 75 6.89 -1.66 -4.22
C THR A 75 6.36 -2.66 -3.22
N ALA A 76 5.10 -3.07 -3.42
CA ALA A 76 4.51 -4.04 -2.51
C ALA A 76 5.32 -5.35 -2.50
N ALA A 77 5.82 -5.78 -3.66
CA ALA A 77 6.59 -7.00 -3.73
C ALA A 77 7.90 -6.89 -2.95
N GLU A 78 8.57 -5.74 -3.04
CA GLU A 78 9.80 -5.53 -2.30
C GLU A 78 9.56 -5.56 -0.80
N LEU A 79 8.49 -4.92 -0.37
CA LEU A 79 8.19 -4.87 1.05
C LEU A 79 7.77 -6.24 1.57
N LEU A 80 7.03 -6.99 0.76
CA LEU A 80 6.62 -8.33 1.14
C LEU A 80 7.84 -9.22 1.32
N GLU A 81 8.78 -9.12 0.39
CA GLU A 81 9.98 -9.93 0.47
C GLU A 81 10.78 -9.61 1.73
N SER A 82 10.76 -8.38 2.18
CA SER A 82 11.52 -7.99 3.36
C SER A 82 11.02 -8.68 4.63
N TYR A 83 9.77 -9.10 4.66
CA TYR A 83 9.27 -9.81 5.82
C TYR A 83 9.56 -11.31 5.73
N GLY A 84 9.63 -11.85 4.52
CA GLY A 84 9.85 -13.28 4.35
C GLY A 84 8.81 -14.06 5.12
N GLU A 85 9.26 -14.91 6.03
CA GLU A 85 8.35 -15.68 6.84
C GLU A 85 8.16 -15.10 8.23
N LYS A 86 8.73 -13.93 8.47
CA LYS A 86 8.60 -13.32 9.77
C LYS A 86 7.20 -12.80 9.96
N LYS A 87 6.74 -12.82 11.20
CA LYS A 87 5.46 -12.22 11.52
C LYS A 87 5.71 -10.82 12.04
N PRO A 88 5.31 -9.81 11.31
CA PRO A 88 5.54 -8.44 11.78
C PRO A 88 4.70 -8.16 13.00
N LYS A 89 5.09 -7.16 13.76
CA LYS A 89 4.37 -6.73 14.95
C LYS A 89 3.94 -5.28 14.76
N GLY A 90 2.98 -4.87 15.55
CA GLY A 90 2.50 -3.50 15.53
C GLY A 90 1.40 -3.29 14.52
N GLU A 91 0.86 -2.10 14.51
CA GLU A 91 -0.21 -1.73 13.58
C GLU A 91 0.39 -0.95 12.43
N PHE A 92 -0.22 -1.06 11.27
CA PHE A 92 0.33 -0.46 10.07
C PHE A 92 -0.60 0.59 9.49
N VAL A 93 0.00 1.68 9.04
CA VAL A 93 -0.65 2.58 8.10
C VAL A 93 0.03 2.34 6.77
N VAL A 94 -0.74 2.08 5.74
CA VAL A 94 -0.23 1.72 4.43
C VAL A 94 -0.64 2.81 3.45
N LEU A 95 0.33 3.46 2.84
CA LEU A 95 0.06 4.46 1.83
C LEU A 95 0.40 3.87 0.48
N VAL A 96 -0.54 3.95 -0.46
CA VAL A 96 -0.32 3.44 -1.81
C VAL A 96 -0.38 4.63 -2.74
N GLY A 97 0.73 4.92 -3.40
CA GLY A 97 0.82 6.05 -4.31
C GLY A 97 -0.04 5.84 -5.54
N GLN A 98 -0.28 6.91 -6.27
CA GLN A 98 -1.15 6.79 -7.43
C GLN A 98 -0.45 6.01 -8.54
N ALA A 99 -1.24 5.55 -9.48
CA ALA A 99 -0.73 4.74 -10.56
C ALA A 99 0.26 5.52 -11.41
N LEU A 100 1.44 4.95 -11.59
CA LEU A 100 2.46 5.62 -12.38
C LEU A 100 2.07 5.75 -13.84
N GLY A 101 1.33 4.80 -14.36
CA GLY A 101 0.96 4.85 -15.74
C GLY A 101 0.15 6.05 -16.10
N SER A 102 -0.65 6.57 -15.19
CA SER A 102 -1.45 7.71 -15.55
C SER A 102 -0.71 9.00 -15.35
N ALA A 103 0.24 9.05 -14.46
CA ALA A 103 0.89 10.30 -14.23
C ALA A 103 2.30 10.27 -14.68
N GLY A 104 2.90 9.19 -14.52
CA GLY A 104 4.28 9.15 -14.81
C GLY A 104 4.62 9.14 -16.20
N LYS A 105 3.68 8.97 -17.05
CA LYS A 105 3.99 8.98 -18.37
C LYS A 105 4.58 10.15 -18.74
N GLN A 106 4.39 11.05 -18.06
CA GLN A 106 4.97 12.15 -18.38
C GLN A 106 6.18 12.21 -17.84
N SER A 107 6.39 11.70 -16.97
CA SER A 107 7.56 11.90 -16.46
C SER A 107 8.50 11.06 -16.93
N ALA A 108 8.19 10.08 -17.07
CA ALA A 108 9.10 9.26 -17.48
C ALA A 108 9.33 9.36 -18.80
N ASP A 109 8.69 9.67 -19.25
CA ASP A 109 8.91 9.71 -20.41
C ASP A 109 9.19 10.86 -20.66
N GLU A 110 9.07 11.28 -19.91
CA GLU A 110 9.35 12.06 -19.83
C GLU A 110 10.32 12.16 -19.52
N MET A 111 10.56 11.75 -19.24
CA MET A 111 11.35 11.57 -18.99
C MET A 111 11.78 11.13 -19.65
N ASN A 112 11.49 10.96 -20.21
CA ASN A 112 11.48 10.65 -20.60
C ASN A 112 11.53 10.78 -20.85
#